data_43019034a4e1e3ee22df8e30448a9468
#
_entry.id   43019034a4e1e3ee22df8e30448a9468
#
_cell.length_a   1.000
_cell.length_b   1.000
_cell.length_c   1.000
_cell.angle_alpha   90.00
_cell.angle_beta   90.00
_cell.angle_gamma   90.00
#
_symmetry.space_group_name_H-M   'P 1'
#
loop_
_entity.id
_entity.type
_entity.pdbx_description
1 polymer ?
#
loop_
_entity_poly.entity_id
_entity_poly.type
_entity_poly.pdbx_seq_one_letter_code
_entity_poly.pdbx_strand_id
1 'polypeptide(L)'
;QVILDEHRAAIEDHLSLVAEADGAVVGFVMGEAYPPACYLHELDVAPSHGRRGAGALLVDAFCRRAAARGATRVVLSTFIGPAWNAPLYRRLGFADLPASELLPWMEAIAAAHAVFLDPSTRTFMARRIS
;
A
#
# COMPACT_ATOMS: atom_id res chain seq x y z
N GLN A 1 4.80 -8.52 20.35
CA GLN A 1 4.36 -7.14 20.14
C GLN A 1 5.02 -6.55 18.90
N VAL A 2 4.25 -5.88 18.07
CA VAL A 2 4.74 -5.23 16.85
C VAL A 2 4.83 -3.73 17.11
N ILE A 3 5.99 -3.15 16.82
CA ILE A 3 6.26 -1.73 16.96
C ILE A 3 6.54 -1.15 15.59
N LEU A 4 5.97 0.01 15.30
CA LEU A 4 6.19 0.69 14.02
C LEU A 4 7.30 1.74 14.17
N ASP A 5 8.29 1.65 13.28
CA ASP A 5 9.31 2.67 13.12
C ASP A 5 9.16 3.36 11.77
N GLU A 6 9.37 4.66 11.78
CA GLU A 6 9.24 5.47 10.59
C GLU A 6 10.60 5.70 9.96
N HIS A 7 10.69 5.51 8.65
CA HIS A 7 11.86 5.84 7.87
C HIS A 7 11.56 7.00 6.92
N ARG A 8 12.52 7.89 6.77
CA ARG A 8 12.44 8.93 5.76
C ARG A 8 13.27 8.53 4.57
N ALA A 9 12.66 8.48 3.41
CA ALA A 9 13.38 8.32 2.17
C ALA A 9 14.19 9.59 1.87
N ALA A 10 15.27 9.45 1.10
CA ALA A 10 16.04 10.59 0.64
C ALA A 10 15.22 11.51 -0.28
N ILE A 11 14.16 10.98 -0.89
CA ILE A 11 13.23 11.70 -1.75
C ILE A 11 11.99 12.01 -0.92
N GLU A 12 11.62 13.29 -0.84
CA GLU A 12 10.52 13.78 0.01
C GLU A 12 9.17 13.15 -0.30
N ASP A 13 8.95 12.72 -1.54
CA ASP A 13 7.67 12.14 -1.95
C ASP A 13 7.48 10.71 -1.48
N HIS A 14 8.52 10.06 -0.98
CA HIS A 14 8.45 8.68 -0.53
C HIS A 14 7.98 8.59 0.90
N LEU A 15 7.13 7.60 1.16
CA LEU A 15 6.66 7.23 2.47
C LEU A 15 7.15 5.82 2.78
N SER A 16 7.76 5.65 3.94
CA SER A 16 8.39 4.39 4.31
C SER A 16 8.23 4.14 5.80
N LEU A 17 7.70 2.96 6.16
CA LEU A 17 7.52 2.55 7.55
C LEU A 17 7.96 1.11 7.69
N VAL A 18 8.56 0.77 8.83
CA VAL A 18 8.89 -0.61 9.16
C VAL A 18 8.15 -1.05 10.41
N ALA A 19 7.85 -2.34 10.48
CA ALA A 19 7.30 -2.97 11.67
C ALA A 19 8.39 -3.82 12.31
N GLU A 20 8.55 -3.69 13.61
CA GLU A 20 9.48 -4.49 14.39
C GLU A 20 8.76 -5.33 15.42
N ALA A 21 9.27 -6.52 15.66
CA ALA A 21 8.81 -7.39 16.73
C ALA A 21 10.05 -8.05 17.35
N ASP A 22 10.13 -7.99 18.67
CA ASP A 22 11.25 -8.60 19.41
C ASP A 22 12.63 -8.16 18.91
N GLY A 23 12.75 -6.88 18.52
CA GLY A 23 14.00 -6.30 18.07
C GLY A 23 14.39 -6.58 16.62
N ALA A 24 13.53 -7.27 15.87
CA ALA A 24 13.79 -7.59 14.45
C ALA A 24 12.75 -6.95 13.55
N VAL A 25 13.17 -6.52 12.36
CA VAL A 25 12.25 -6.04 11.35
C VAL A 25 11.44 -7.22 10.80
N VAL A 26 10.11 -7.12 10.87
CA VAL A 26 9.21 -8.18 10.44
C VAL A 26 8.36 -7.77 9.24
N GLY A 27 8.45 -6.52 8.82
CA GLY A 27 7.73 -6.05 7.65
C GLY A 27 8.02 -4.60 7.35
N PHE A 28 7.59 -4.16 6.17
CA PHE A 28 7.70 -2.76 5.77
C PHE A 28 6.61 -2.41 4.78
N VAL A 29 6.32 -1.11 4.70
CA VAL A 29 5.46 -0.54 3.66
C VAL A 29 6.17 0.69 3.11
N MET A 30 6.05 0.91 1.82
CA MET A 30 6.60 2.10 1.17
C MET A 30 5.67 2.60 0.09
N GLY A 31 5.73 3.90 -0.14
CA GLY A 31 4.90 4.52 -1.15
C GLY A 31 5.43 5.88 -1.58
N GLU A 32 4.63 6.55 -2.38
CA GLU A 32 4.96 7.83 -2.98
C GLU A 32 3.75 8.75 -2.94
N ALA A 33 4.02 10.07 -2.89
CA ALA A 33 2.96 11.06 -2.98
C ALA A 33 2.63 11.36 -4.44
N TYR A 34 1.34 11.32 -4.76
CA TYR A 34 0.77 11.78 -6.02
C TYR A 34 -0.41 12.69 -5.67
N PRO A 35 -0.16 13.93 -5.19
CA PRO A 35 -1.23 14.76 -4.67
C PRO A 35 -2.43 14.85 -5.61
N PRO A 36 -3.66 14.76 -5.11
CA PRO A 36 -4.04 14.69 -3.70
C PRO A 36 -4.07 13.27 -3.10
N ALA A 37 -3.44 12.29 -3.74
CA ALA A 37 -3.36 10.90 -3.27
C ALA A 37 -1.95 10.53 -2.82
N CYS A 38 -1.84 9.44 -2.07
CA CYS A 38 -0.60 8.71 -1.89
C CYS A 38 -0.77 7.31 -2.49
N TYR A 39 0.28 6.79 -3.11
CA TYR A 39 0.28 5.45 -3.68
C TYR A 39 1.08 4.53 -2.77
N LEU A 40 0.44 3.46 -2.29
CA LEU A 40 1.10 2.41 -1.53
C LEU A 40 1.78 1.49 -2.54
N HIS A 41 3.10 1.60 -2.64
CA HIS A 41 3.88 0.95 -3.68
C HIS A 41 4.21 -0.50 -3.34
N GLU A 42 4.55 -0.77 -2.08
CA GLU A 42 4.96 -2.11 -1.65
C GLU A 42 4.64 -2.33 -0.19
N LEU A 43 4.12 -3.53 0.11
CA LEU A 43 3.91 -4.02 1.46
C LEU A 43 4.51 -5.41 1.53
N ASP A 44 5.40 -5.63 2.49
CA ASP A 44 6.04 -6.91 2.67
C ASP A 44 6.09 -7.25 4.15
N VAL A 45 5.69 -8.47 4.49
CA VAL A 45 5.64 -8.94 5.87
C VAL A 45 6.25 -10.34 5.92
N ALA A 46 7.15 -10.55 6.89
CA ALA A 46 7.75 -11.87 7.09
C ALA A 46 6.65 -12.91 7.32
N PRO A 47 6.75 -14.12 6.69
CA PRO A 47 5.69 -15.13 6.80
C PRO A 47 5.33 -15.49 8.23
N SER A 48 6.30 -15.48 9.14
CA SER A 48 6.07 -15.77 10.56
C SER A 48 5.16 -14.75 11.25
N HIS A 49 4.97 -13.57 10.67
CA HIS A 49 4.19 -12.49 11.25
C HIS A 49 2.99 -12.06 10.40
N GLY A 50 2.79 -12.68 9.24
CA GLY A 50 1.71 -12.29 8.33
C GLY A 50 0.32 -12.47 8.94
N ARG A 51 0.14 -13.44 9.82
CA ARG A 51 -1.13 -13.72 10.50
C ARG A 51 -1.30 -12.98 11.82
N ARG A 52 -0.32 -12.19 12.23
CA ARG A 52 -0.36 -11.43 13.48
C ARG A 52 -0.79 -9.98 13.31
N GLY A 53 -1.33 -9.64 12.15
CA GLY A 53 -1.84 -8.31 11.90
C GLY A 53 -0.79 -7.27 11.54
N ALA A 54 0.46 -7.66 11.31
CA ALA A 54 1.52 -6.72 10.96
C ALA A 54 1.21 -5.98 9.65
N GLY A 55 0.67 -6.70 8.65
CA GLY A 55 0.28 -6.08 7.39
C GLY A 55 -0.81 -5.03 7.57
N ALA A 56 -1.87 -5.36 8.32
CA ALA A 56 -2.95 -4.43 8.60
C ALA A 56 -2.45 -3.21 9.37
N LEU A 57 -1.56 -3.42 10.34
CA LEU A 57 -0.96 -2.36 11.12
C LEU A 57 -0.16 -1.40 10.26
N LEU A 58 0.66 -1.94 9.34
CA LEU A 58 1.46 -1.15 8.41
C LEU A 58 0.60 -0.35 7.44
N VAL A 59 -0.43 -0.98 6.86
CA VAL A 59 -1.35 -0.29 5.95
C VAL A 59 -2.09 0.84 6.66
N ASP A 60 -2.59 0.60 7.85
CA ASP A 60 -3.29 1.62 8.62
C ASP A 60 -2.36 2.78 8.99
N ALA A 61 -1.13 2.48 9.39
CA ALA A 61 -0.13 3.52 9.70
C ALA A 61 0.23 4.32 8.44
N PHE A 62 0.35 3.67 7.29
CA PHE A 62 0.59 4.36 6.03
C PHE A 62 -0.55 5.31 5.70
N CYS A 63 -1.79 4.89 5.87
CA CYS A 63 -2.96 5.73 5.63
C CYS A 63 -2.98 6.95 6.56
N ARG A 64 -2.65 6.76 7.85
CA ARG A 64 -2.55 7.88 8.79
C ARG A 64 -1.44 8.86 8.40
N ARG A 65 -0.31 8.33 7.94
CA ARG A 65 0.81 9.15 7.48
C ARG A 65 0.43 9.97 6.26
N ALA A 66 -0.23 9.33 5.31
CA ALA A 66 -0.72 10.00 4.10
C ALA A 66 -1.71 11.12 4.44
N ALA A 67 -2.64 10.86 5.36
CA ALA A 67 -3.60 11.86 5.82
C ALA A 67 -2.89 13.05 6.48
N ALA A 68 -1.85 12.78 7.28
CA ALA A 68 -1.07 13.84 7.93
C ALA A 68 -0.34 14.73 6.91
N ARG A 69 -0.08 14.21 5.71
CA ARG A 69 0.51 14.97 4.60
C ARG A 69 -0.54 15.65 3.72
N GLY A 70 -1.81 15.58 4.09
CA GLY A 70 -2.90 16.22 3.35
C GLY A 70 -3.51 15.37 2.25
N ALA A 71 -3.13 14.10 2.12
CA ALA A 71 -3.73 13.23 1.11
C ALA A 71 -5.18 12.93 1.44
N THR A 72 -6.01 12.79 0.38
CA THR A 72 -7.43 12.50 0.53
C THR A 72 -7.75 11.03 0.37
N ARG A 73 -6.84 10.27 -0.25
CA ARG A 73 -6.99 8.83 -0.42
C ARG A 73 -5.63 8.16 -0.59
N VAL A 74 -5.61 6.87 -0.30
CA VAL A 74 -4.49 5.97 -0.60
C VAL A 74 -4.92 5.05 -1.72
N VAL A 75 -4.06 4.90 -2.72
CA VAL A 75 -4.28 4.02 -3.87
C VAL A 75 -3.21 2.94 -3.86
N LEU A 76 -3.57 1.75 -4.30
CA LEU A 76 -2.62 0.65 -4.49
C LEU A 76 -3.02 -0.19 -5.69
N SER A 77 -2.11 -1.05 -6.13
CA SER A 77 -2.35 -2.06 -7.15
C SER A 77 -1.93 -3.40 -6.60
N THR A 78 -2.76 -4.42 -6.73
CA THR A 78 -2.49 -5.73 -6.16
C THR A 78 -3.09 -6.83 -7.03
N PHE A 79 -2.73 -8.09 -6.74
CA PHE A 79 -3.34 -9.23 -7.39
C PHE A 79 -4.79 -9.41 -6.89
N ILE A 80 -5.66 -9.87 -7.79
CA ILE A 80 -7.07 -10.12 -7.47
C ILE A 80 -7.20 -11.24 -6.42
N GLY A 81 -6.43 -12.30 -6.55
CA GLY A 81 -6.26 -13.36 -5.56
C GLY A 81 -4.78 -13.54 -5.28
N PRO A 82 -4.39 -14.31 -4.29
CA PRO A 82 -5.12 -15.00 -3.22
C PRO A 82 -5.57 -14.08 -2.06
N ALA A 83 -6.03 -14.71 -0.96
CA ALA A 83 -6.70 -14.01 0.16
C ALA A 83 -5.89 -12.88 0.80
N TRP A 84 -4.56 -12.88 0.70
CA TRP A 84 -3.69 -11.86 1.26
C TRP A 84 -3.42 -10.68 0.32
N ASN A 85 -4.10 -10.63 -0.80
CA ASN A 85 -4.01 -9.51 -1.76
C ASN A 85 -5.32 -8.71 -1.76
N ALA A 86 -6.04 -8.61 -2.87
CA ALA A 86 -7.24 -7.79 -2.94
C ALA A 86 -8.27 -8.09 -1.83
N PRO A 87 -8.55 -9.36 -1.48
CA PRO A 87 -9.47 -9.61 -0.38
C PRO A 87 -9.03 -9.03 0.97
N LEU A 88 -7.73 -9.05 1.26
CA LEU A 88 -7.20 -8.41 2.47
C LEU A 88 -7.47 -6.91 2.44
N TYR A 89 -7.13 -6.25 1.33
CA TYR A 89 -7.30 -4.81 1.22
C TYR A 89 -8.76 -4.38 1.30
N ARG A 90 -9.68 -5.18 0.76
CA ARG A 90 -11.11 -4.90 0.91
C ARG A 90 -11.52 -4.90 2.39
N ARG A 91 -11.00 -5.84 3.18
CA ARG A 91 -11.25 -5.87 4.63
C ARG A 91 -10.67 -4.65 5.34
N LEU A 92 -9.62 -4.05 4.77
CA LEU A 92 -8.99 -2.86 5.32
C LEU A 92 -9.61 -1.56 4.81
N GLY A 93 -10.74 -1.64 4.11
CA GLY A 93 -11.48 -0.46 3.69
C GLY A 93 -11.18 0.03 2.28
N PHE A 94 -10.42 -0.73 1.50
CA PHE A 94 -10.15 -0.39 0.11
C PHE A 94 -11.25 -0.93 -0.80
N ALA A 95 -11.60 -0.17 -1.80
CA ALA A 95 -12.55 -0.56 -2.84
C ALA A 95 -11.86 -0.57 -4.21
N ASP A 96 -12.30 -1.45 -5.09
CA ASP A 96 -11.75 -1.55 -6.43
C ASP A 96 -12.00 -0.26 -7.21
N LEU A 97 -10.98 0.19 -7.95
CA LEU A 97 -11.09 1.31 -8.87
C LEU A 97 -11.33 0.78 -10.27
N PRO A 98 -12.47 1.15 -10.90
CA PRO A 98 -12.69 0.77 -12.30
C PRO A 98 -11.63 1.40 -13.22
N ALA A 99 -11.36 0.75 -14.35
CA ALA A 99 -10.40 1.26 -15.33
C ALA A 99 -10.74 2.69 -15.79
N SER A 100 -12.03 3.03 -15.84
CA SER A 100 -12.50 4.36 -16.24
C SER A 100 -12.13 5.46 -15.24
N GLU A 101 -11.75 5.11 -14.02
CA GLU A 101 -11.39 6.07 -12.98
C GLU A 101 -9.89 6.18 -12.75
N LEU A 102 -9.09 5.48 -13.53
CA LEU A 102 -7.63 5.55 -13.40
C LEU A 102 -7.11 6.87 -13.95
N LEU A 103 -6.34 7.57 -13.12
CA LEU A 103 -5.66 8.80 -13.54
C LEU A 103 -4.39 8.47 -14.33
N PRO A 104 -3.84 9.44 -15.11
CA PRO A 104 -2.65 9.16 -15.93
C PRO A 104 -1.48 8.53 -15.19
N TRP A 105 -1.21 8.96 -13.95
CA TRP A 105 -0.10 8.37 -13.18
C TRP A 105 -0.38 6.91 -12.80
N MET A 106 -1.64 6.55 -12.58
CA MET A 106 -2.04 5.15 -12.31
C MET A 106 -1.90 4.32 -13.59
N GLU A 107 -2.31 4.87 -14.73
CA GLU A 107 -2.17 4.18 -16.01
C GLU A 107 -0.70 3.94 -16.35
N ALA A 108 0.18 4.88 -16.03
CA ALA A 108 1.62 4.71 -16.22
C ALA A 108 2.16 3.56 -15.36
N ILE A 109 1.70 3.45 -14.12
CA ILE A 109 2.07 2.34 -13.24
C ILE A 109 1.56 1.02 -13.81
N ALA A 110 0.31 0.98 -14.28
CA ALA A 110 -0.26 -0.22 -14.89
C ALA A 110 0.53 -0.66 -16.12
N ALA A 111 0.93 0.29 -16.95
CA ALA A 111 1.74 0.01 -18.15
C ALA A 111 3.11 -0.57 -17.76
N ALA A 112 3.74 -0.05 -16.73
CA ALA A 112 5.01 -0.57 -16.24
C ALA A 112 4.86 -2.00 -15.71
N HIS A 113 3.80 -2.28 -14.96
CA HIS A 113 3.51 -3.63 -14.46
C HIS A 113 3.23 -4.61 -15.60
N ALA A 114 2.56 -4.16 -16.67
CA ALA A 114 2.19 -5.03 -17.80
C ALA A 114 3.40 -5.60 -18.55
N VAL A 115 4.59 -5.03 -18.37
CA VAL A 115 5.82 -5.57 -18.93
C VAL A 115 6.15 -6.94 -18.34
N PHE A 116 5.82 -7.17 -17.05
CA PHE A 116 6.18 -8.39 -16.33
C PHE A 116 4.98 -9.16 -15.81
N LEU A 117 3.81 -8.55 -15.72
CA LEU A 117 2.64 -9.12 -15.07
C LEU A 117 1.43 -9.06 -16.00
N ASP A 118 0.59 -10.10 -15.96
CA ASP A 118 -0.65 -10.12 -16.72
C ASP A 118 -1.64 -9.12 -16.10
N PRO A 119 -2.05 -8.06 -16.84
CA PRO A 119 -2.96 -7.06 -16.31
C PRO A 119 -4.29 -7.62 -15.80
N SER A 120 -4.77 -8.74 -16.37
CA SER A 120 -6.04 -9.35 -15.96
C SER A 120 -6.00 -9.94 -14.56
N THR A 121 -4.80 -10.11 -13.99
CA THR A 121 -4.63 -10.67 -12.63
C THR A 121 -4.55 -9.59 -11.56
N ARG A 122 -4.58 -8.32 -11.93
CA ARG A 122 -4.36 -7.21 -11.01
C ARG A 122 -5.54 -6.25 -10.98
N THR A 123 -5.67 -5.54 -9.88
CA THR A 123 -6.67 -4.50 -9.70
C THR A 123 -6.09 -3.31 -8.96
N PHE A 124 -6.52 -2.12 -9.33
CA PHE A 124 -6.28 -0.92 -8.52
C PHE A 124 -7.36 -0.80 -7.48
N MET A 125 -6.97 -0.33 -6.30
CA MET A 125 -7.89 -0.14 -5.19
C MET A 125 -7.60 1.19 -4.51
N ALA A 126 -8.59 1.77 -3.86
CA ALA A 126 -8.43 3.02 -3.14
C ALA A 126 -9.21 3.01 -1.84
N ARG A 127 -8.65 3.69 -0.84
CA ARG A 127 -9.31 3.95 0.44
C ARG A 127 -9.31 5.46 0.68
N ARG A 128 -10.50 6.01 0.92
CA ARG A 128 -10.63 7.40 1.29
C ARG A 128 -10.16 7.60 2.72
N ILE A 129 -9.35 8.63 2.95
CA ILE A 129 -8.74 8.90 4.26
C ILE A 129 -9.01 10.31 4.79
N SER A 130 -9.83 11.07 4.07
CA SER A 130 -10.23 12.38 4.55
C SER A 130 -11.72 12.61 4.33
#